data_e1b64e922c1d39e986692088917994ff
#
_entry.id   e1b64e922c1d39e986692088917994ff
#
_cell.length_a   1.000
_cell.length_b   1.000
_cell.length_c   1.000
_cell.angle_alpha   90.00
_cell.angle_beta   90.00
_cell.angle_gamma   90.00
#
_symmetry.space_group_name_H-M   'P 1'
#
loop_
_entity.id
_entity.type
_entity.pdbx_description
1 polymer ?
#
loop_
_entity_poly.entity_id
_entity_poly.type
_entity_poly.pdbx_seq_one_letter_code
_entity_poly.pdbx_strand_id
1 'polypeptide(L)'
;MTTNAVSMRNNFSETWLSLRFELLKHLKRRRLLILVALAVLLPLLPLIRTPDTAVGFAGNSLSFMTVLIIVSAAMFAGDAVCGEFEKKTSLLLFPTPQSRSSIFAGKYLAALVCTFLVVTLWYVVLTLETGVLYGWGEMPADMWKSFVTALLFSTAAVGVAFLVSSAFKRSISATILVFLILMMIMPVITMIMTLLESEPWFIVTYSANLITTVLGTSSRLPMGPHGDFVQQFTPTLGTGIAVMAAYATVCLAAGMSIAVRKED
;
A
#
# COMPACT_ATOMS: atom_id res chain seq x y z
N MET A 1 36.61 15.17 -0.70
CA MET A 1 35.20 15.46 -0.35
C MET A 1 34.32 15.88 -1.56
N THR A 2 34.89 16.45 -2.61
CA THR A 2 34.15 16.94 -3.81
C THR A 2 33.58 15.84 -4.73
N THR A 3 34.27 14.71 -4.86
CA THR A 3 33.83 13.58 -5.73
C THR A 3 32.55 12.90 -5.25
N ASN A 4 32.36 12.74 -3.95
CA ASN A 4 31.13 12.13 -3.40
C ASN A 4 29.89 13.01 -3.58
N ALA A 5 30.06 14.33 -3.49
CA ALA A 5 28.94 15.26 -3.67
C ALA A 5 28.46 15.34 -5.14
N VAL A 6 29.39 15.25 -6.10
CA VAL A 6 29.08 15.22 -7.53
C VAL A 6 28.40 13.91 -7.90
N SER A 7 28.87 12.76 -7.37
CA SER A 7 28.24 11.45 -7.58
C SER A 7 26.82 11.39 -7.00
N MET A 8 26.60 11.90 -5.78
CA MET A 8 25.25 11.95 -5.18
C MET A 8 24.30 12.84 -5.95
N ARG A 9 24.76 13.98 -6.48
CA ARG A 9 23.93 14.89 -7.27
C ARG A 9 23.53 14.28 -8.60
N ASN A 10 24.40 13.49 -9.21
CA ASN A 10 24.06 12.76 -10.44
C ASN A 10 23.03 11.67 -10.17
N ASN A 11 23.20 10.86 -9.13
CA ASN A 11 22.26 9.79 -8.77
C ASN A 11 20.85 10.33 -8.45
N PHE A 12 20.74 11.46 -7.78
CA PHE A 12 19.45 12.09 -7.50
C PHE A 12 18.74 12.57 -8.78
N SER A 13 19.48 13.22 -9.69
CA SER A 13 18.91 13.67 -10.96
C SER A 13 18.48 12.51 -11.87
N GLU A 14 19.22 11.40 -11.85
CA GLU A 14 18.88 10.17 -12.57
C GLU A 14 17.61 9.51 -11.99
N THR A 15 17.52 9.40 -10.67
CA THR A 15 16.32 8.86 -9.98
C THR A 15 15.10 9.72 -10.25
N TRP A 16 15.24 11.05 -10.22
CA TRP A 16 14.17 11.99 -10.53
C TRP A 16 13.68 11.84 -11.99
N LEU A 17 14.60 11.69 -12.92
CA LEU A 17 14.29 11.47 -14.32
C LEU A 17 13.50 10.16 -14.51
N SER A 18 13.97 9.07 -13.91
CA SER A 18 13.29 7.77 -13.92
C SER A 18 11.91 7.85 -13.29
N LEU A 19 11.77 8.52 -12.15
CA LEU A 19 10.49 8.78 -11.49
C LEU A 19 9.50 9.48 -12.43
N ARG A 20 9.93 10.57 -13.08
CA ARG A 20 9.09 11.35 -13.99
C ARG A 20 8.60 10.52 -15.18
N PHE A 21 9.46 9.73 -15.78
CA PHE A 21 9.08 8.86 -16.90
C PHE A 21 8.09 7.78 -16.48
N GLU A 22 8.30 7.12 -15.32
CA GLU A 22 7.39 6.09 -14.84
C GLU A 22 6.04 6.69 -14.39
N LEU A 23 6.02 7.87 -13.77
CA LEU A 23 4.78 8.58 -13.45
C LEU A 23 3.96 8.90 -14.71
N LEU A 24 4.60 9.43 -15.76
CA LEU A 24 3.93 9.70 -17.04
C LEU A 24 3.39 8.42 -17.68
N LYS A 25 4.10 7.31 -17.54
CA LYS A 25 3.67 6.00 -18.01
C LYS A 25 2.44 5.49 -17.23
N HIS A 26 2.43 5.65 -15.90
CA HIS A 26 1.28 5.29 -15.07
C HIS A 26 0.07 6.19 -15.35
N LEU A 27 0.26 7.51 -15.50
CA LEU A 27 -0.81 8.47 -15.81
C LEU A 27 -1.50 8.17 -17.16
N LYS A 28 -0.75 7.69 -18.15
CA LYS A 28 -1.31 7.32 -19.48
C LYS A 28 -1.96 5.93 -19.50
N ARG A 29 -1.75 5.11 -18.48
CA ARG A 29 -2.32 3.75 -18.41
C ARG A 29 -3.71 3.77 -17.84
N ARG A 30 -4.63 3.00 -18.44
CA ARG A 30 -6.01 2.82 -17.94
C ARG A 30 -6.10 2.29 -16.51
N ARG A 31 -5.03 1.63 -16.01
CA ARG A 31 -4.95 1.11 -14.63
C ARG A 31 -5.14 2.19 -13.58
N LEU A 32 -4.50 3.35 -13.75
CA LEU A 32 -4.66 4.48 -12.83
C LEU A 32 -6.10 5.00 -12.83
N LEU A 33 -6.71 5.15 -14.02
CA LEU A 33 -8.10 5.61 -14.12
C LEU A 33 -9.07 4.68 -13.41
N ILE A 34 -8.86 3.36 -13.50
CA ILE A 34 -9.67 2.37 -12.78
C ILE A 34 -9.52 2.55 -11.26
N LEU A 35 -8.28 2.69 -10.77
CA LEU A 35 -8.03 2.86 -9.33
C LEU A 35 -8.56 4.20 -8.79
N VAL A 36 -8.45 5.27 -9.58
CA VAL A 36 -9.05 6.57 -9.26
C VAL A 36 -10.58 6.46 -9.22
N ALA A 37 -11.19 5.79 -10.19
CA ALA A 37 -12.63 5.56 -10.18
C ALA A 37 -13.06 4.74 -8.95
N LEU A 38 -12.32 3.68 -8.59
CA LEU A 38 -12.59 2.91 -7.37
C LEU A 38 -12.39 3.75 -6.10
N ALA A 39 -11.38 4.63 -6.06
CA ALA A 39 -11.14 5.52 -4.92
C ALA A 39 -12.26 6.55 -4.71
N VAL A 40 -13.03 6.86 -5.75
CA VAL A 40 -14.21 7.73 -5.66
C VAL A 40 -15.48 6.94 -5.40
N LEU A 41 -15.65 5.78 -6.03
CA LEU A 41 -16.90 5.01 -5.96
C LEU A 41 -17.05 4.17 -4.69
N LEU A 42 -15.95 3.57 -4.19
CA LEU A 42 -16.03 2.70 -3.01
C LEU A 42 -16.37 3.44 -1.71
N PRO A 43 -15.86 4.67 -1.44
CA PRO A 43 -16.29 5.44 -0.27
C PRO A 43 -17.79 5.72 -0.24
N LEU A 44 -18.46 5.78 -1.41
CA LEU A 44 -19.91 5.98 -1.52
C LEU A 44 -20.74 4.77 -1.07
N LEU A 45 -20.17 3.58 -0.95
CA LEU A 45 -20.90 2.37 -0.56
C LEU A 45 -21.63 2.48 0.80
N PRO A 46 -21.04 3.08 1.86
CA PRO A 46 -21.72 3.27 3.14
C PRO A 46 -22.96 4.18 3.05
N LEU A 47 -23.13 4.96 1.96
CA LEU A 47 -24.35 5.75 1.72
C LEU A 47 -25.61 4.90 1.53
N ILE A 48 -25.46 3.64 1.10
CA ILE A 48 -26.60 2.70 0.93
C ILE A 48 -27.24 2.39 2.29
N ARG A 49 -26.43 2.37 3.35
CA ARG A 49 -26.88 2.16 4.72
C ARG A 49 -26.06 3.07 5.63
N THR A 50 -26.51 4.32 5.73
CA THR A 50 -25.82 5.34 6.54
C THR A 50 -25.87 4.98 8.03
N PRO A 51 -24.73 4.84 8.71
CA PRO A 51 -24.68 4.72 10.17
C PRO A 51 -25.14 6.01 10.85
N ASP A 52 -25.62 5.90 12.09
CA ASP A 52 -26.11 7.05 12.87
C ASP A 52 -25.01 8.02 13.29
N THR A 53 -23.74 7.64 13.17
CA THR A 53 -22.57 8.43 13.63
C THR A 53 -21.54 8.61 12.54
N ALA A 54 -20.90 9.80 12.52
CA ALA A 54 -19.80 10.12 11.60
C ALA A 54 -18.62 9.13 11.73
N VAL A 55 -18.29 8.70 12.94
CA VAL A 55 -17.26 7.69 13.23
C VAL A 55 -17.62 6.34 12.61
N GLY A 56 -18.86 5.89 12.76
CA GLY A 56 -19.34 4.64 12.17
C GLY A 56 -19.29 4.67 10.64
N PHE A 57 -19.68 5.80 10.04
CA PHE A 57 -19.62 6.01 8.59
C PHE A 57 -18.16 5.94 8.07
N ALA A 58 -17.27 6.71 8.71
CA ALA A 58 -15.86 6.72 8.35
C ALA A 58 -15.22 5.32 8.52
N GLY A 59 -15.52 4.61 9.62
CA GLY A 59 -15.01 3.26 9.87
C GLY A 59 -15.48 2.24 8.82
N ASN A 60 -16.76 2.28 8.42
CA ASN A 60 -17.28 1.42 7.37
C ASN A 60 -16.63 1.70 6.01
N SER A 61 -16.44 2.97 5.65
CA SER A 61 -15.73 3.34 4.43
C SER A 61 -14.28 2.85 4.47
N LEU A 62 -13.55 3.11 5.54
CA LEU A 62 -12.13 2.74 5.67
C LEU A 62 -11.88 1.23 5.71
N SER A 63 -12.89 0.41 5.99
CA SER A 63 -12.77 -1.05 5.89
C SER A 63 -12.44 -1.52 4.47
N PHE A 64 -12.85 -0.79 3.44
CA PHE A 64 -12.50 -1.08 2.03
C PHE A 64 -11.13 -0.50 1.63
N MET A 65 -10.59 0.42 2.42
CA MET A 65 -9.34 1.12 2.12
C MET A 65 -8.14 0.17 2.03
N THR A 66 -8.04 -0.78 2.96
CA THR A 66 -6.95 -1.77 2.99
C THR A 66 -6.92 -2.57 1.68
N VAL A 67 -8.07 -2.99 1.19
CA VAL A 67 -8.20 -3.71 -0.10
C VAL A 67 -7.71 -2.84 -1.25
N LEU A 68 -8.14 -1.58 -1.30
CA LEU A 68 -7.72 -0.66 -2.37
C LEU A 68 -6.22 -0.40 -2.36
N ILE A 69 -5.61 -0.26 -1.17
CA ILE A 69 -4.14 -0.11 -1.04
C ILE A 69 -3.43 -1.36 -1.59
N ILE A 70 -3.88 -2.56 -1.23
CA ILE A 70 -3.30 -3.82 -1.71
C ILE A 70 -3.40 -3.93 -3.24
N VAL A 71 -4.56 -3.64 -3.81
CA VAL A 71 -4.78 -3.67 -5.26
C VAL A 71 -3.89 -2.63 -5.95
N SER A 72 -3.80 -1.42 -5.41
CA SER A 72 -2.95 -0.35 -5.93
C SER A 72 -1.47 -0.73 -5.91
N ALA A 73 -0.98 -1.27 -4.78
CA ALA A 73 0.39 -1.75 -4.66
C ALA A 73 0.71 -2.88 -5.65
N ALA A 74 -0.20 -3.86 -5.79
CA ALA A 74 -0.05 -4.96 -6.74
C ALA A 74 -0.02 -4.46 -8.20
N MET A 75 -0.87 -3.49 -8.55
CA MET A 75 -0.97 -2.96 -9.91
C MET A 75 0.17 -2.02 -10.30
N PHE A 76 0.72 -1.23 -9.36
CA PHE A 76 1.77 -0.27 -9.66
C PHE A 76 3.17 -0.82 -9.42
N ALA A 77 3.39 -1.58 -8.33
CA ALA A 77 4.70 -2.11 -7.98
C ALA A 77 4.90 -3.58 -8.38
N GLY A 78 3.82 -4.37 -8.54
CA GLY A 78 3.91 -5.79 -8.85
C GLY A 78 4.54 -6.10 -10.21
N ASP A 79 4.50 -5.19 -11.18
CA ASP A 79 5.16 -5.34 -12.48
C ASP A 79 6.38 -4.42 -12.66
N ALA A 80 6.77 -3.66 -11.64
CA ALA A 80 7.78 -2.61 -11.76
C ALA A 80 9.17 -3.10 -12.18
N VAL A 81 9.58 -4.26 -11.70
CA VAL A 81 10.89 -4.88 -12.03
C VAL A 81 10.72 -5.96 -13.09
N CYS A 82 9.89 -6.98 -12.83
CA CYS A 82 9.74 -8.12 -13.74
C CYS A 82 9.22 -7.71 -15.14
N GLY A 83 8.41 -6.66 -15.23
CA GLY A 83 7.88 -6.17 -16.50
C GLY A 83 8.95 -5.68 -17.49
N GLU A 84 10.11 -5.20 -17.02
CA GLU A 84 11.22 -4.80 -17.87
C GLU A 84 11.95 -6.01 -18.45
N PHE A 85 12.13 -7.05 -17.63
CA PHE A 85 12.76 -8.30 -18.08
C PHE A 85 11.84 -9.09 -19.04
N GLU A 86 10.55 -9.16 -18.74
CA GLU A 86 9.56 -9.86 -19.57
C GLU A 86 9.47 -9.26 -20.98
N LYS A 87 9.50 -7.92 -21.08
CA LYS A 87 9.42 -7.19 -22.36
C LYS A 87 10.77 -6.99 -23.02
N LYS A 88 11.87 -7.47 -22.43
CA LYS A 88 13.25 -7.25 -22.86
C LYS A 88 13.62 -5.76 -23.01
N THR A 89 12.89 -4.88 -22.34
CA THR A 89 13.19 -3.44 -22.30
C THR A 89 14.42 -3.14 -21.46
N SER A 90 14.85 -4.07 -20.60
CA SER A 90 16.15 -4.09 -19.91
C SER A 90 17.31 -3.87 -20.87
N LEU A 91 17.29 -4.51 -22.03
CA LEU A 91 18.35 -4.38 -23.07
C LEU A 91 18.49 -2.95 -23.62
N LEU A 92 17.43 -2.16 -23.57
CA LEU A 92 17.44 -0.74 -23.99
C LEU A 92 17.77 0.22 -22.84
N LEU A 93 17.40 -0.16 -21.61
CA LEU A 93 17.59 0.67 -20.40
C LEU A 93 19.03 0.57 -19.85
N PHE A 94 19.62 -0.62 -19.85
CA PHE A 94 20.94 -0.84 -19.25
C PHE A 94 22.14 -0.23 -20.02
N PRO A 95 22.10 -0.01 -21.34
CA PRO A 95 23.14 0.75 -22.04
C PRO A 95 23.07 2.26 -21.77
N THR A 96 22.03 2.78 -21.09
CA THR A 96 21.97 4.21 -20.75
C THR A 96 22.99 4.53 -19.64
N PRO A 97 23.49 5.79 -19.56
CA PRO A 97 24.47 6.19 -18.54
C PRO A 97 23.89 6.28 -17.13
N GLN A 98 22.68 5.78 -16.90
CA GLN A 98 22.03 5.75 -15.60
C GLN A 98 22.42 4.52 -14.80
N SER A 99 22.56 4.66 -13.46
CA SER A 99 22.81 3.53 -12.58
C SER A 99 21.55 2.65 -12.45
N ARG A 100 21.71 1.33 -12.43
CA ARG A 100 20.60 0.37 -12.26
C ARG A 100 19.80 0.67 -10.99
N SER A 101 20.48 1.04 -9.91
CA SER A 101 19.84 1.42 -8.64
C SER A 101 18.95 2.66 -8.78
N SER A 102 19.38 3.69 -9.50
CA SER A 102 18.59 4.90 -9.75
C SER A 102 17.34 4.61 -10.57
N ILE A 103 17.43 3.72 -11.57
CA ILE A 103 16.29 3.31 -12.39
C ILE A 103 15.23 2.60 -11.52
N PHE A 104 15.62 1.59 -10.73
CA PHE A 104 14.69 0.84 -9.89
C PHE A 104 14.15 1.66 -8.72
N ALA A 105 14.96 2.55 -8.14
CA ALA A 105 14.49 3.51 -7.13
C ALA A 105 13.42 4.45 -7.70
N GLY A 106 13.61 4.96 -8.92
CA GLY A 106 12.61 5.77 -9.61
C GLY A 106 11.30 5.04 -9.84
N LYS A 107 11.34 3.76 -10.20
CA LYS A 107 10.14 2.91 -10.36
C LYS A 107 9.41 2.67 -9.05
N TYR A 108 10.14 2.36 -7.98
CA TYR A 108 9.56 2.21 -6.64
C TYR A 108 8.86 3.50 -6.20
N LEU A 109 9.54 4.64 -6.31
CA LEU A 109 8.97 5.94 -5.94
C LEU A 109 7.75 6.30 -6.80
N ALA A 110 7.75 5.98 -8.09
CA ALA A 110 6.59 6.22 -8.96
C ALA A 110 5.37 5.40 -8.53
N ALA A 111 5.56 4.11 -8.21
CA ALA A 111 4.51 3.26 -7.70
C ALA A 111 3.97 3.77 -6.35
N LEU A 112 4.85 4.23 -5.47
CA LEU A 112 4.49 4.79 -4.17
C LEU A 112 3.71 6.09 -4.31
N VAL A 113 4.13 7.02 -5.18
CA VAL A 113 3.41 8.28 -5.44
C VAL A 113 2.03 8.00 -6.02
N CYS A 114 1.90 7.06 -6.97
CA CYS A 114 0.59 6.68 -7.52
C CYS A 114 -0.33 6.08 -6.46
N THR A 115 0.20 5.23 -5.57
CA THR A 115 -0.58 4.65 -4.46
C THR A 115 -0.99 5.74 -3.46
N PHE A 116 -0.10 6.66 -3.11
CA PHE A 116 -0.41 7.79 -2.23
C PHE A 116 -1.49 8.71 -2.82
N LEU A 117 -1.46 8.94 -4.13
CA LEU A 117 -2.50 9.72 -4.82
C LEU A 117 -3.88 9.06 -4.66
N VAL A 118 -3.96 7.73 -4.86
CA VAL A 118 -5.21 6.96 -4.69
C VAL A 118 -5.71 7.05 -3.24
N VAL A 119 -4.81 6.88 -2.26
CA VAL A 119 -5.13 6.98 -0.82
C VAL A 119 -5.62 8.39 -0.47
N THR A 120 -4.89 9.41 -0.90
CA THR A 120 -5.26 10.81 -0.64
C THR A 120 -6.62 11.15 -1.24
N LEU A 121 -6.88 10.71 -2.47
CA LEU A 121 -8.18 10.94 -3.12
C LEU A 121 -9.32 10.30 -2.32
N TRP A 122 -9.13 9.07 -1.83
CA TRP A 122 -10.12 8.41 -0.97
C TRP A 122 -10.44 9.25 0.27
N TYR A 123 -9.40 9.70 1.00
CA TYR A 123 -9.61 10.51 2.20
C TYR A 123 -10.27 11.86 1.90
N VAL A 124 -9.97 12.47 0.75
CA VAL A 124 -10.66 13.70 0.31
C VAL A 124 -12.14 13.44 0.09
N VAL A 125 -12.50 12.36 -0.62
CA VAL A 125 -13.90 12.00 -0.86
C VAL A 125 -14.60 11.69 0.47
N LEU A 126 -14.00 10.84 1.30
CA LEU A 126 -14.55 10.47 2.61
C LEU A 126 -14.77 11.68 3.53
N THR A 127 -13.81 12.62 3.53
CA THR A 127 -13.92 13.87 4.32
C THR A 127 -15.07 14.74 3.84
N LEU A 128 -15.24 14.87 2.52
CA LEU A 128 -16.36 15.61 1.93
C LEU A 128 -17.71 14.95 2.26
N GLU A 129 -17.81 13.63 2.13
CA GLU A 129 -19.04 12.88 2.44
C GLU A 129 -19.42 13.03 3.91
N THR A 130 -18.46 12.81 4.81
CA THR A 130 -18.68 12.94 6.26
C THR A 130 -19.11 14.36 6.62
N GLY A 131 -18.44 15.37 6.06
CA GLY A 131 -18.76 16.78 6.32
C GLY A 131 -20.14 17.20 5.80
N VAL A 132 -20.58 16.66 4.65
CA VAL A 132 -21.90 16.95 4.08
C VAL A 132 -23.02 16.24 4.84
N LEU A 133 -22.82 14.99 5.25
CA LEU A 133 -23.85 14.17 5.91
C LEU A 133 -24.06 14.51 7.39
N TYR A 134 -22.97 14.67 8.12
CA TYR A 134 -22.99 14.82 9.59
C TYR A 134 -22.62 16.24 10.06
N GLY A 135 -22.13 17.07 9.14
CA GLY A 135 -21.63 18.41 9.46
C GLY A 135 -20.13 18.41 9.81
N TRP A 136 -19.49 19.54 9.52
CA TRP A 136 -18.03 19.71 9.69
C TRP A 136 -17.57 19.65 11.17
N GLY A 137 -18.49 19.90 12.12
CA GLY A 137 -18.21 19.83 13.55
C GLY A 137 -18.15 18.41 14.13
N GLU A 138 -18.77 17.46 13.45
CA GLU A 138 -18.84 16.05 13.90
C GLU A 138 -17.76 15.15 13.28
N MET A 139 -16.77 15.78 12.61
CA MET A 139 -15.67 15.02 12.03
C MET A 139 -14.83 14.31 13.08
N PRO A 140 -14.48 13.02 12.85
CA PRO A 140 -13.60 12.29 13.75
C PRO A 140 -12.25 13.01 13.90
N ALA A 141 -11.90 13.44 15.11
CA ALA A 141 -10.65 14.15 15.38
C ALA A 141 -9.39 13.35 14.96
N ASP A 142 -9.47 12.03 15.00
CA ASP A 142 -8.35 11.13 14.70
C ASP A 142 -8.26 10.70 13.22
N MET A 143 -9.04 11.32 12.32
CA MET A 143 -9.04 11.00 10.90
C MET A 143 -7.65 11.22 10.24
N TRP A 144 -6.91 12.23 10.70
CA TRP A 144 -5.55 12.48 10.25
C TRP A 144 -4.57 11.37 10.67
N LYS A 145 -4.75 10.77 11.87
CA LYS A 145 -3.93 9.63 12.32
C LYS A 145 -4.20 8.40 11.46
N SER A 146 -5.46 8.16 11.12
CA SER A 146 -5.86 7.12 10.18
C SER A 146 -5.22 7.33 8.80
N PHE A 147 -5.22 8.56 8.27
CA PHE A 147 -4.57 8.90 7.01
C PHE A 147 -3.07 8.60 7.01
N VAL A 148 -2.36 9.06 8.06
CA VAL A 148 -0.91 8.79 8.20
C VAL A 148 -0.64 7.28 8.28
N THR A 149 -1.47 6.53 9.02
CA THR A 149 -1.36 5.07 9.12
C THR A 149 -1.60 4.40 7.76
N ALA A 150 -2.58 4.88 6.97
CA ALA A 150 -2.84 4.37 5.63
C ALA A 150 -1.67 4.64 4.65
N LEU A 151 -1.02 5.81 4.73
CA LEU A 151 0.19 6.11 3.97
C LEU A 151 1.34 5.19 4.37
N LEU A 152 1.51 4.92 5.66
CA LEU A 152 2.56 4.04 6.16
C LEU A 152 2.32 2.59 5.71
N PHE A 153 1.08 2.10 5.81
CA PHE A 153 0.71 0.79 5.28
C PHE A 153 0.92 0.70 3.76
N SER A 154 0.65 1.78 3.03
CA SER A 154 0.90 1.85 1.58
C SER A 154 2.39 1.68 1.26
N THR A 155 3.30 2.27 2.05
CA THR A 155 4.75 2.08 1.84
C THR A 155 5.17 0.64 2.05
N ALA A 156 4.63 -0.02 3.08
CA ALA A 156 4.88 -1.43 3.35
C ALA A 156 4.34 -2.34 2.24
N ALA A 157 3.10 -2.12 1.79
CA ALA A 157 2.47 -2.90 0.73
C ALA A 157 3.21 -2.75 -0.61
N VAL A 158 3.60 -1.53 -0.97
CA VAL A 158 4.42 -1.24 -2.18
C VAL A 158 5.80 -1.89 -2.05
N GLY A 159 6.41 -1.88 -0.85
CA GLY A 159 7.68 -2.55 -0.57
C GLY A 159 7.59 -4.06 -0.82
N VAL A 160 6.57 -4.73 -0.28
CA VAL A 160 6.32 -6.16 -0.51
C VAL A 160 6.08 -6.45 -1.99
N ALA A 161 5.27 -5.63 -2.66
CA ALA A 161 5.00 -5.77 -4.08
C ALA A 161 6.26 -5.63 -4.94
N PHE A 162 7.13 -4.68 -4.61
CA PHE A 162 8.40 -4.45 -5.28
C PHE A 162 9.38 -5.63 -5.07
N LEU A 163 9.45 -6.17 -3.84
CA LEU A 163 10.25 -7.35 -3.53
C LEU A 163 9.80 -8.56 -4.37
N VAL A 164 8.50 -8.85 -4.42
CA VAL A 164 7.96 -9.94 -5.24
C VAL A 164 8.26 -9.71 -6.71
N SER A 165 8.06 -8.49 -7.21
CA SER A 165 8.38 -8.12 -8.60
C SER A 165 9.85 -8.35 -8.94
N SER A 166 10.76 -8.11 -8.00
CA SER A 166 12.20 -8.34 -8.22
C SER A 166 12.56 -9.83 -8.29
N ALA A 167 11.83 -10.69 -7.58
CA ALA A 167 12.09 -12.13 -7.54
C ALA A 167 11.52 -12.89 -8.75
N PHE A 168 10.44 -12.41 -9.36
CA PHE A 168 9.75 -13.09 -10.45
C PHE A 168 10.18 -12.60 -11.84
N LYS A 169 10.03 -13.47 -12.87
CA LYS A 169 10.35 -13.14 -14.26
C LYS A 169 9.12 -12.67 -15.07
N ARG A 170 7.90 -13.06 -14.66
CA ARG A 170 6.65 -12.72 -15.37
C ARG A 170 5.82 -11.73 -14.57
N SER A 171 5.38 -10.66 -15.23
CA SER A 171 4.61 -9.56 -14.66
C SER A 171 3.26 -10.02 -14.06
N ILE A 172 2.51 -10.81 -14.82
CA ILE A 172 1.19 -11.30 -14.38
C ILE A 172 1.32 -12.17 -13.13
N SER A 173 2.27 -13.11 -13.12
CA SER A 173 2.48 -14.00 -11.96
C SER A 173 2.91 -13.23 -10.72
N ALA A 174 3.78 -12.22 -10.85
CA ALA A 174 4.20 -11.37 -9.75
C ALA A 174 3.03 -10.58 -9.18
N THR A 175 2.23 -9.94 -10.02
CA THR A 175 1.07 -9.14 -9.59
C THR A 175 0.02 -9.99 -8.87
N ILE A 176 -0.30 -11.18 -9.42
CA ILE A 176 -1.25 -12.12 -8.78
C ILE A 176 -0.70 -12.60 -7.44
N LEU A 177 0.59 -12.91 -7.36
CA LEU A 177 1.20 -13.40 -6.11
C LEU A 177 1.21 -12.31 -5.03
N VAL A 178 1.49 -11.05 -5.38
CA VAL A 178 1.38 -9.92 -4.42
C VAL A 178 -0.01 -9.83 -3.85
N PHE A 179 -1.01 -9.87 -4.73
CA PHE A 179 -2.41 -9.83 -4.31
C PHE A 179 -2.75 -11.02 -3.39
N LEU A 180 -2.32 -12.23 -3.77
CA LEU A 180 -2.57 -13.44 -2.99
C LEU A 180 -1.88 -13.41 -1.62
N ILE A 181 -0.62 -12.95 -1.54
CA ILE A 181 0.11 -12.82 -0.27
C ILE A 181 -0.60 -11.84 0.66
N LEU A 182 -0.88 -10.64 0.19
CA LEU A 182 -1.41 -9.58 1.04
C LEU A 182 -2.91 -9.72 1.34
N MET A 183 -3.70 -10.28 0.40
CA MET A 183 -5.15 -10.37 0.54
C MET A 183 -5.64 -11.71 1.08
N MET A 184 -4.86 -12.78 0.91
CA MET A 184 -5.29 -14.13 1.28
C MET A 184 -4.36 -14.76 2.31
N ILE A 185 -3.07 -14.87 2.03
CA ILE A 185 -2.14 -15.61 2.90
C ILE A 185 -1.99 -14.92 4.25
N MET A 186 -1.67 -13.63 4.27
CA MET A 186 -1.45 -12.91 5.53
C MET A 186 -2.71 -12.82 6.41
N PRO A 187 -3.91 -12.50 5.89
CA PRO A 187 -5.14 -12.53 6.70
C PRO A 187 -5.49 -13.94 7.21
N VAL A 188 -5.25 -14.99 6.42
CA VAL A 188 -5.48 -16.39 6.88
C VAL A 188 -4.55 -16.74 8.05
N ILE A 189 -3.27 -16.36 7.97
CA ILE A 189 -2.33 -16.55 9.09
C ILE A 189 -2.79 -15.76 10.32
N THR A 190 -3.23 -14.50 10.12
CA THR A 190 -3.80 -13.68 11.21
C THR A 190 -4.98 -14.38 11.87
N MET A 191 -5.91 -14.92 11.08
CA MET A 191 -7.08 -15.66 11.56
C MET A 191 -6.67 -16.89 12.37
N ILE A 192 -5.75 -17.71 11.87
CA ILE A 192 -5.27 -18.92 12.55
C ILE A 192 -4.61 -18.56 13.88
N MET A 193 -3.76 -17.52 13.91
CA MET A 193 -3.11 -17.08 15.16
C MET A 193 -4.11 -16.55 16.18
N THR A 194 -5.12 -15.82 15.73
CA THR A 194 -6.20 -15.33 16.61
C THR A 194 -7.01 -16.51 17.20
N LEU A 195 -7.28 -17.55 16.42
CA LEU A 195 -7.94 -18.78 16.92
C LEU A 195 -7.07 -19.56 17.93
N LEU A 196 -5.75 -19.42 17.84
CA LEU A 196 -4.78 -19.99 18.81
C LEU A 196 -4.52 -19.04 20.01
N GLU A 197 -5.35 -18.01 20.19
CA GLU A 197 -5.21 -16.97 21.23
C GLU A 197 -3.83 -16.29 21.25
N SER A 198 -3.15 -16.23 20.11
CA SER A 198 -1.85 -15.60 19.96
C SER A 198 -1.96 -14.31 19.14
N GLU A 199 -1.42 -13.21 19.66
CA GLU A 199 -1.44 -11.94 18.95
C GLU A 199 -0.50 -11.95 17.73
N PRO A 200 -0.99 -11.73 16.49
CA PRO A 200 -0.19 -11.75 15.27
C PRO A 200 0.52 -10.41 14.99
N TRP A 201 1.23 -9.88 15.98
CA TRP A 201 1.83 -8.53 15.96
C TRP A 201 2.79 -8.28 14.79
N PHE A 202 3.43 -9.32 14.24
CA PHE A 202 4.42 -9.22 13.16
C PHE A 202 3.80 -9.15 11.75
N ILE A 203 2.50 -9.34 11.61
CA ILE A 203 1.82 -9.38 10.30
C ILE A 203 1.44 -7.96 9.88
N VAL A 204 1.89 -7.55 8.68
CA VAL A 204 1.65 -6.19 8.17
C VAL A 204 0.17 -5.91 7.92
N THR A 205 -0.61 -6.90 7.47
CA THR A 205 -2.06 -6.76 7.25
C THR A 205 -2.85 -6.70 8.56
N TYR A 206 -2.37 -7.31 9.64
CA TYR A 206 -2.90 -7.11 10.98
C TYR A 206 -2.69 -5.66 11.43
N SER A 207 -1.48 -5.13 11.21
CA SER A 207 -1.17 -3.73 11.53
C SER A 207 -2.02 -2.75 10.70
N ALA A 208 -2.48 -3.11 9.50
CA ALA A 208 -3.39 -2.29 8.69
C ALA A 208 -4.73 -2.02 9.38
N ASN A 209 -5.17 -2.86 10.33
CA ASN A 209 -6.38 -2.60 11.12
C ASN A 209 -6.30 -1.30 11.94
N LEU A 210 -5.09 -0.76 12.18
CA LEU A 210 -4.92 0.56 12.78
C LEU A 210 -5.64 1.67 12.02
N ILE A 211 -5.81 1.54 10.70
CA ILE A 211 -6.51 2.51 9.86
C ILE A 211 -7.92 2.76 10.38
N THR A 212 -8.60 1.71 10.85
CA THR A 212 -9.96 1.79 11.41
C THR A 212 -9.99 1.91 12.92
N THR A 213 -9.10 1.20 13.64
CA THR A 213 -9.11 1.16 15.12
C THR A 213 -8.72 2.49 15.75
N VAL A 214 -7.91 3.31 15.08
CA VAL A 214 -7.56 4.67 15.53
C VAL A 214 -8.81 5.57 15.64
N LEU A 215 -9.86 5.32 14.84
CA LEU A 215 -11.13 6.04 14.94
C LEU A 215 -12.05 5.53 16.06
N GLY A 216 -11.61 4.54 16.84
CA GLY A 216 -12.44 3.91 17.88
C GLY A 216 -13.47 2.91 17.34
N THR A 217 -13.41 2.57 16.05
CA THR A 217 -14.26 1.54 15.45
C THR A 217 -13.64 0.17 15.69
N SER A 218 -14.13 -0.56 16.68
CA SER A 218 -13.79 -1.96 16.87
C SER A 218 -14.71 -2.82 16.01
N SER A 219 -14.16 -3.45 14.95
CA SER A 219 -14.90 -4.45 14.18
C SER A 219 -15.08 -5.70 15.04
N ARG A 220 -16.25 -5.89 15.60
CA ARG A 220 -16.62 -7.14 16.25
C ARG A 220 -17.14 -8.10 15.18
N LEU A 221 -16.35 -9.05 14.76
CA LEU A 221 -16.84 -10.17 13.95
C LEU A 221 -17.42 -11.23 14.88
N PRO A 222 -18.72 -11.57 14.79
CA PRO A 222 -19.28 -12.71 15.49
C PRO A 222 -18.82 -13.98 14.79
N MET A 223 -17.76 -14.62 15.26
CA MET A 223 -17.22 -15.84 14.65
C MET A 223 -16.67 -16.80 15.72
N GLY A 224 -17.50 -17.19 16.66
CA GLY A 224 -17.25 -18.37 17.48
C GLY A 224 -18.27 -19.48 17.15
N PRO A 225 -17.93 -20.78 17.21
CA PRO A 225 -18.86 -21.89 16.97
C PRO A 225 -20.08 -21.88 17.91
N HIS A 226 -20.02 -21.10 19.00
CA HIS A 226 -21.07 -20.97 20.03
C HIS A 226 -21.60 -19.54 20.16
N GLY A 227 -21.32 -18.65 19.19
CA GLY A 227 -21.74 -17.25 19.27
C GLY A 227 -20.90 -16.38 20.22
N ASP A 228 -19.82 -16.94 20.78
CA ASP A 228 -18.89 -16.19 21.61
C ASP A 228 -18.06 -15.24 20.73
N PHE A 229 -17.89 -14.01 21.23
CA PHE A 229 -17.00 -13.04 20.57
C PHE A 229 -15.56 -13.51 20.77
N VAL A 230 -14.90 -13.94 19.70
CA VAL A 230 -13.45 -14.16 19.73
C VAL A 230 -12.81 -12.83 20.11
N GLN A 231 -12.00 -12.85 21.17
CA GLN A 231 -11.27 -11.68 21.62
C GLN A 231 -10.39 -11.19 20.49
N GLN A 232 -10.81 -10.12 19.83
CA GLN A 232 -10.10 -9.57 18.70
C GLN A 232 -8.93 -8.74 19.24
N PHE A 233 -7.72 -9.22 19.01
CA PHE A 233 -6.52 -8.45 19.31
C PHE A 233 -6.53 -7.18 18.45
N THR A 234 -6.31 -6.03 19.08
CA THR A 234 -6.15 -4.75 18.38
C THR A 234 -4.69 -4.35 18.40
N PRO A 235 -4.09 -4.05 17.25
CA PRO A 235 -2.70 -3.65 17.21
C PRO A 235 -2.50 -2.36 18.01
N THR A 236 -1.43 -2.29 18.80
CA THR A 236 -1.05 -1.02 19.43
C THR A 236 -0.42 -0.10 18.38
N LEU A 237 -0.62 1.21 18.54
CA LEU A 237 -0.10 2.21 17.59
C LEU A 237 1.42 2.07 17.38
N GLY A 238 2.18 1.85 18.47
CA GLY A 238 3.63 1.74 18.42
C GLY A 238 4.11 0.49 17.67
N THR A 239 3.54 -0.68 18.00
CA THR A 239 3.91 -1.94 17.35
C THR A 239 3.52 -1.95 15.88
N GLY A 240 2.31 -1.47 15.54
CA GLY A 240 1.86 -1.45 14.15
C GLY A 240 2.69 -0.51 13.26
N ILE A 241 3.04 0.69 13.74
CA ILE A 241 3.94 1.60 13.01
C ILE A 241 5.32 0.97 12.83
N ALA A 242 5.88 0.34 13.87
CA ALA A 242 7.19 -0.30 13.80
C ALA A 242 7.20 -1.45 12.78
N VAL A 243 6.16 -2.29 12.78
CA VAL A 243 6.03 -3.41 11.82
C VAL A 243 5.90 -2.89 10.40
N MET A 244 5.03 -1.91 10.13
CA MET A 244 4.88 -1.33 8.80
C MET A 244 6.19 -0.71 8.30
N ALA A 245 6.92 0.04 9.15
CA ALA A 245 8.20 0.63 8.82
C ALA A 245 9.28 -0.45 8.56
N ALA A 246 9.29 -1.52 9.35
CA ALA A 246 10.19 -2.65 9.14
C ALA A 246 9.93 -3.34 7.79
N TYR A 247 8.66 -3.63 7.45
CA TYR A 247 8.31 -4.20 6.15
C TYR A 247 8.71 -3.27 5.00
N ALA A 248 8.43 -1.97 5.11
CA ALA A 248 8.79 -0.98 4.10
C ALA A 248 10.31 -0.97 3.84
N THR A 249 11.13 -0.91 4.90
CA THR A 249 12.59 -0.82 4.78
C THR A 249 13.23 -2.14 4.35
N VAL A 250 12.86 -3.25 4.98
CA VAL A 250 13.44 -4.58 4.69
C VAL A 250 13.07 -5.03 3.28
N CYS A 251 11.77 -4.93 2.90
CA CYS A 251 11.34 -5.35 1.58
C CYS A 251 11.93 -4.47 0.47
N LEU A 252 12.06 -3.16 0.70
CA LEU A 252 12.72 -2.26 -0.24
C LEU A 252 14.20 -2.62 -0.40
N ALA A 253 14.94 -2.79 0.69
CA ALA A 253 16.37 -3.13 0.65
C ALA A 253 16.60 -4.48 -0.04
N ALA A 254 15.83 -5.51 0.32
CA ALA A 254 15.90 -6.83 -0.30
C ALA A 254 15.50 -6.78 -1.79
N GLY A 255 14.39 -6.10 -2.11
CA GLY A 255 13.92 -5.93 -3.48
C GLY A 255 14.94 -5.22 -4.37
N MET A 256 15.55 -4.14 -3.88
CA MET A 256 16.60 -3.40 -4.59
C MET A 256 17.85 -4.26 -4.79
N SER A 257 18.28 -5.02 -3.78
CA SER A 257 19.45 -5.89 -3.89
C SER A 257 19.27 -7.00 -4.96
N ILE A 258 18.06 -7.56 -5.04
CA ILE A 258 17.72 -8.57 -6.07
C ILE A 258 17.60 -7.90 -7.44
N ALA A 259 16.89 -6.77 -7.56
CA ALA A 259 16.66 -6.08 -8.82
C ALA A 259 17.97 -5.65 -9.51
N VAL A 260 18.93 -5.12 -8.72
CA VAL A 260 20.23 -4.67 -9.28
C VAL A 260 21.11 -5.83 -9.75
N ARG A 261 21.02 -7.00 -9.09
CA ARG A 261 21.80 -8.20 -9.42
C ARG A 261 21.16 -9.08 -10.50
N LYS A 262 19.90 -8.80 -10.83
CA LYS A 262 19.13 -9.60 -11.80
C LYS A 262 19.71 -9.42 -13.20
N GLU A 263 20.07 -10.54 -13.82
CA GLU A 263 20.52 -10.64 -15.20
C GLU A 263 19.41 -11.23 -16.07
N ASP A 264 19.50 -10.96 -17.38
CA ASP A 264 18.50 -11.41 -18.39
C ASP A 264 18.51 -12.94 -18.59
#